data_062d7394500f3aeaf3936b545a2820d9
#
_entry.id   062d7394500f3aeaf3936b545a2820d9
#
_cell.length_a   1.000
_cell.length_b   1.000
_cell.length_c   1.000
_cell.angle_alpha   90.00
_cell.angle_beta   90.00
_cell.angle_gamma   90.00
#
_symmetry.space_group_name_H-M   'P 1'
#
loop_
_entity.id
_entity.type
_entity.pdbx_description
1 polymer ?
#
loop_
_entity_poly.entity_id
_entity_poly.type
_entity_poly.pdbx_seq_one_letter_code
_entity_poly.pdbx_strand_id
1 'polypeptide(L)'
;MTVSAAVALSLCASPASAVTTGGVIAWGKQDYGITVPPPNVLSGVSAVSAGSTTVLALQSGAVFAWGANNWGANVVPADAQSGVSQISSGWGHELALKNGKVLAWGNNWYGQTTLPASVSSGVIAISTSNMHSLALKQGGQVVSWGTRTDVPAAAQSGVTAISAGGDHNLVLKNGGVLAWGNNAYGQATVPAGLSSGVTAISAGFSHSLALKDGRVYAWGRDNYKQIDVPDAALSDVAGIDAGFNHNLAFKTNGDIIAWGSDFVTESEPVTCGPVFAVSAGDNDSFVLKENPGAAC
;
A
#
# COMPACT_ATOMS: atom_id res chain seq x y z
N MET A 1 23.18 -11.75 9.68
CA MET A 1 22.29 -11.98 8.53
C MET A 1 21.05 -11.14 8.78
N THR A 2 21.00 -9.98 8.21
CA THR A 2 19.85 -9.05 8.34
C THR A 2 18.88 -9.38 7.21
N VAL A 3 17.76 -10.02 7.57
CA VAL A 3 16.63 -10.24 6.65
C VAL A 3 15.93 -8.90 6.48
N SER A 4 16.02 -8.34 5.27
CA SER A 4 15.25 -7.16 4.88
C SER A 4 13.82 -7.59 4.63
N ALA A 5 12.90 -7.26 5.53
CA ALA A 5 11.48 -7.50 5.35
C ALA A 5 10.96 -6.52 4.28
N ALA A 6 10.44 -7.06 3.17
CA ALA A 6 9.66 -6.27 2.23
C ALA A 6 8.32 -5.94 2.88
N VAL A 7 8.17 -4.71 3.27
CA VAL A 7 6.95 -4.12 3.80
C VAL A 7 6.15 -3.59 2.61
N ALA A 8 4.84 -3.71 2.61
CA ALA A 8 3.97 -2.80 1.84
C ALA A 8 4.53 -1.39 2.11
N LEU A 9 5.08 -0.74 1.10
CA LEU A 9 6.14 0.26 1.18
C LEU A 9 5.88 1.39 2.19
N SER A 10 6.02 1.07 3.48
CA SER A 10 6.41 2.01 4.51
C SER A 10 7.92 1.81 4.71
N LEU A 11 8.72 2.40 3.82
CA LEU A 11 10.18 2.44 3.97
C LEU A 11 10.52 3.25 5.23
N CYS A 12 10.67 2.57 6.38
CA CYS A 12 11.54 3.07 7.42
C CYS A 12 12.96 3.14 6.84
N ALA A 13 13.54 4.31 6.82
CA ALA A 13 14.87 4.57 6.33
C ALA A 13 15.90 3.71 7.06
N SER A 14 16.34 2.62 6.42
CA SER A 14 17.60 1.95 6.71
C SER A 14 18.68 2.53 5.81
N PRO A 15 19.96 2.59 6.25
CA PRO A 15 21.02 3.19 5.45
C PRO A 15 21.20 2.44 4.15
N ALA A 16 21.30 3.18 3.08
CA ALA A 16 21.65 2.86 1.69
C ALA A 16 21.96 1.39 1.35
N SER A 17 20.93 0.56 1.33
CA SER A 17 20.93 -0.63 0.47
C SER A 17 20.54 -0.16 -0.93
N ALA A 18 21.16 -0.72 -1.98
CA ALA A 18 20.78 -0.44 -3.35
C ALA A 18 19.25 -0.65 -3.48
N VAL A 19 18.54 0.39 -3.96
CA VAL A 19 17.09 0.29 -4.17
C VAL A 19 16.86 -0.73 -5.27
N THR A 20 16.19 -1.82 -4.97
CA THR A 20 15.78 -2.80 -5.98
C THR A 20 14.78 -2.11 -6.91
N THR A 21 15.05 -2.15 -8.21
CA THR A 21 14.18 -1.56 -9.23
C THR A 21 13.75 -2.61 -10.22
N GLY A 22 12.55 -2.48 -10.76
CA GLY A 22 12.00 -3.42 -11.72
C GLY A 22 11.01 -2.78 -12.66
N GLY A 23 10.24 -3.59 -13.35
CA GLY A 23 9.11 -3.17 -14.16
C GLY A 23 7.79 -3.55 -13.53
N VAL A 24 6.77 -2.82 -13.90
CA VAL A 24 5.39 -3.04 -13.47
C VAL A 24 4.74 -4.11 -14.35
N ILE A 25 4.16 -5.13 -13.72
CA ILE A 25 3.21 -6.05 -14.34
C ILE A 25 1.85 -5.81 -13.70
N ALA A 26 0.80 -5.76 -14.50
CA ALA A 26 -0.56 -5.48 -14.05
C ALA A 26 -1.56 -6.49 -14.64
N TRP A 27 -2.59 -6.84 -13.87
CA TRP A 27 -3.71 -7.68 -14.31
C TRP A 27 -4.99 -7.31 -13.55
N GLY A 28 -6.11 -7.89 -13.96
CA GLY A 28 -7.43 -7.63 -13.41
C GLY A 28 -8.33 -6.89 -14.39
N LYS A 29 -9.28 -6.14 -13.88
CA LYS A 29 -10.26 -5.42 -14.69
C LYS A 29 -9.62 -4.27 -15.44
N GLN A 30 -9.86 -4.18 -16.76
CA GLN A 30 -9.22 -3.18 -17.63
C GLN A 30 -10.00 -1.85 -17.70
N ASP A 31 -10.60 -1.43 -16.60
CA ASP A 31 -11.28 -0.15 -16.55
C ASP A 31 -10.26 1.00 -16.62
N TYR A 32 -10.58 2.02 -17.40
CA TYR A 32 -9.76 3.24 -17.54
C TYR A 32 -8.31 3.05 -18.02
N GLY A 33 -7.94 1.87 -18.56
CA GLY A 33 -6.58 1.57 -18.98
C GLY A 33 -5.60 1.41 -17.83
N ILE A 34 -6.07 1.19 -16.61
CA ILE A 34 -5.27 1.12 -15.39
C ILE A 34 -4.30 -0.07 -15.43
N THR A 35 -4.69 -1.20 -16.03
CA THR A 35 -3.85 -2.40 -16.19
C THR A 35 -2.93 -2.36 -17.40
N VAL A 36 -2.81 -1.21 -18.08
CA VAL A 36 -1.88 -1.01 -19.20
C VAL A 36 -0.77 -0.02 -18.76
N PRO A 37 0.30 -0.48 -18.10
CA PRO A 37 1.38 0.38 -17.68
C PRO A 37 2.03 1.07 -18.90
N PRO A 38 2.31 2.38 -18.84
CA PRO A 38 2.97 3.06 -19.93
C PRO A 38 4.42 2.57 -20.11
N PRO A 39 5.01 2.66 -21.33
CA PRO A 39 6.32 2.08 -21.64
C PRO A 39 7.46 2.56 -20.71
N ASN A 40 7.37 3.76 -20.18
CA ASN A 40 8.40 4.35 -19.31
C ASN A 40 8.44 3.78 -17.90
N VAL A 41 7.43 3.00 -17.47
CA VAL A 41 7.42 2.32 -16.16
C VAL A 41 7.62 0.80 -16.26
N LEU A 42 8.05 0.31 -17.42
CA LEU A 42 8.37 -1.11 -17.61
C LEU A 42 9.75 -1.51 -17.07
N SER A 43 10.54 -0.55 -16.59
CA SER A 43 11.84 -0.79 -15.95
C SER A 43 12.21 0.35 -15.01
N GLY A 44 13.15 0.11 -14.09
CA GLY A 44 13.70 1.13 -13.21
C GLY A 44 12.74 1.67 -12.14
N VAL A 45 11.56 1.08 -11.99
CA VAL A 45 10.55 1.47 -10.99
C VAL A 45 10.94 0.93 -9.62
N SER A 46 10.89 1.77 -8.60
CA SER A 46 11.20 1.42 -7.20
C SER A 46 9.96 1.23 -6.33
N ALA A 47 8.81 1.76 -6.74
CA ALA A 47 7.54 1.59 -6.05
C ALA A 47 6.35 1.72 -7.02
N VAL A 48 5.28 0.98 -6.74
CA VAL A 48 3.97 1.12 -7.36
C VAL A 48 2.91 1.27 -6.29
N SER A 49 1.89 2.08 -6.53
CA SER A 49 0.74 2.22 -5.65
C SER A 49 -0.52 2.34 -6.47
N ALA A 50 -1.41 1.37 -6.33
CA ALA A 50 -2.69 1.32 -7.01
C ALA A 50 -3.77 1.95 -6.14
N GLY A 51 -4.50 2.91 -6.72
CA GLY A 51 -5.74 3.43 -6.16
C GLY A 51 -6.95 2.76 -6.80
N SER A 52 -8.11 3.41 -6.71
CA SER A 52 -9.34 2.87 -7.32
C SER A 52 -9.38 3.07 -8.85
N THR A 53 -8.84 4.16 -9.36
CA THR A 53 -8.90 4.52 -10.79
C THR A 53 -7.59 5.07 -11.33
N THR A 54 -6.60 5.26 -10.50
CA THR A 54 -5.29 5.83 -10.82
C THR A 54 -4.20 4.96 -10.22
N VAL A 55 -3.10 4.81 -10.93
CA VAL A 55 -1.89 4.13 -10.44
C VAL A 55 -0.74 5.10 -10.45
N LEU A 56 0.06 5.06 -9.40
CA LEU A 56 1.34 5.77 -9.30
C LEU A 56 2.51 4.80 -9.42
N ALA A 57 3.56 5.21 -10.11
CA ALA A 57 4.87 4.57 -10.07
C ALA A 57 5.94 5.58 -9.67
N LEU A 58 6.92 5.13 -8.90
CA LEU A 58 8.09 5.91 -8.51
C LEU A 58 9.31 5.39 -9.25
N GLN A 59 9.97 6.24 -10.02
CA GLN A 59 11.17 5.91 -10.77
C GLN A 59 12.22 7.01 -10.60
N SER A 60 13.37 6.67 -10.06
CA SER A 60 14.47 7.63 -9.84
C SER A 60 14.04 8.92 -9.11
N GLY A 61 13.08 8.82 -8.18
CA GLY A 61 12.53 9.95 -7.42
C GLY A 61 11.51 10.80 -8.17
N ALA A 62 11.13 10.44 -9.40
CA ALA A 62 10.03 11.05 -10.15
C ALA A 62 8.77 10.18 -10.05
N VAL A 63 7.62 10.81 -9.95
CA VAL A 63 6.31 10.14 -9.95
C VAL A 63 5.77 10.10 -11.37
N PHE A 64 5.25 8.94 -11.76
CA PHE A 64 4.47 8.71 -12.97
C PHE A 64 3.07 8.28 -12.56
N ALA A 65 2.05 8.72 -13.29
CA ALA A 65 0.66 8.37 -13.04
C ALA A 65 -0.05 7.99 -14.33
N TRP A 66 -0.96 7.00 -14.26
CA TRP A 66 -1.83 6.62 -15.36
C TRP A 66 -3.18 6.12 -14.85
N GLY A 67 -4.12 5.87 -15.76
CA GLY A 67 -5.51 5.53 -15.45
C GLY A 67 -6.45 6.71 -15.65
N ALA A 68 -7.58 6.72 -14.94
CA ALA A 68 -8.55 7.82 -15.05
C ALA A 68 -7.97 9.14 -14.54
N ASN A 69 -8.38 10.23 -15.21
CA ASN A 69 -8.02 11.59 -14.79
C ASN A 69 -9.16 12.28 -14.04
N ASN A 70 -9.91 11.54 -13.25
CA ASN A 70 -10.93 12.13 -12.42
C ASN A 70 -10.27 13.04 -11.38
N TRP A 71 -10.78 14.27 -11.27
CA TRP A 71 -10.25 15.29 -10.32
C TRP A 71 -8.78 15.65 -10.50
N GLY A 72 -8.16 15.36 -11.66
CA GLY A 72 -6.73 15.60 -11.88
C GLY A 72 -5.78 14.62 -11.17
N ALA A 73 -6.27 13.45 -10.78
CA ALA A 73 -5.49 12.45 -10.04
C ALA A 73 -4.24 11.97 -10.79
N ASN A 74 -4.30 11.83 -12.13
CA ASN A 74 -3.13 11.46 -12.93
C ASN A 74 -2.30 12.66 -13.44
N VAL A 75 -2.61 13.89 -13.01
CA VAL A 75 -1.81 15.09 -13.31
C VAL A 75 -0.78 15.32 -12.23
N VAL A 76 0.39 14.69 -12.38
CA VAL A 76 1.48 14.77 -11.41
C VAL A 76 2.00 16.20 -11.29
N PRO A 77 2.02 16.83 -10.10
CA PRO A 77 2.52 18.18 -9.92
C PRO A 77 4.04 18.27 -10.16
N ALA A 78 4.52 19.43 -10.59
CA ALA A 78 5.94 19.66 -10.86
C ALA A 78 6.86 19.32 -9.67
N ASP A 79 6.41 19.59 -8.44
CA ASP A 79 7.14 19.27 -7.21
C ASP A 79 7.36 17.76 -7.00
N ALA A 80 6.53 16.90 -7.61
CA ALA A 80 6.65 15.45 -7.51
C ALA A 80 7.46 14.82 -8.67
N GLN A 81 8.08 15.62 -9.54
CA GLN A 81 8.90 15.15 -10.66
C GLN A 81 10.34 14.81 -10.27
N SER A 82 10.73 15.01 -9.00
CA SER A 82 12.06 14.66 -8.51
C SER A 82 12.11 14.60 -6.98
N GLY A 83 13.02 13.80 -6.43
CA GLY A 83 13.31 13.74 -4.99
C GLY A 83 12.20 13.16 -4.13
N VAL A 84 11.19 12.52 -4.73
CA VAL A 84 10.16 11.78 -4.03
C VAL A 84 10.74 10.46 -3.51
N SER A 85 10.39 10.11 -2.28
CA SER A 85 10.83 8.89 -1.60
C SER A 85 9.72 7.87 -1.38
N GLN A 86 8.45 8.29 -1.40
CA GLN A 86 7.29 7.41 -1.23
C GLN A 86 6.09 7.98 -1.98
N ILE A 87 5.21 7.09 -2.44
CA ILE A 87 3.93 7.38 -3.10
C ILE A 87 2.81 6.60 -2.44
N SER A 88 1.59 7.14 -2.50
CA SER A 88 0.38 6.43 -2.09
C SER A 88 -0.81 6.93 -2.89
N SER A 89 -1.57 6.02 -3.51
CA SER A 89 -2.74 6.29 -4.33
C SER A 89 -4.01 5.85 -3.62
N GLY A 90 -5.01 6.72 -3.58
CA GLY A 90 -6.30 6.45 -2.93
C GLY A 90 -7.46 6.43 -3.93
N TRP A 91 -8.65 6.83 -3.49
CA TRP A 91 -9.82 6.96 -4.35
C TRP A 91 -9.83 8.36 -5.00
N GLY A 92 -9.02 8.49 -6.06
CA GLY A 92 -8.91 9.72 -6.84
C GLY A 92 -8.15 10.86 -6.14
N HIS A 93 -7.41 10.58 -5.07
CA HIS A 93 -6.43 11.49 -4.49
C HIS A 93 -5.11 10.77 -4.21
N GLU A 94 -4.04 11.51 -4.35
CA GLU A 94 -2.70 11.00 -4.39
C GLU A 94 -1.82 11.71 -3.38
N LEU A 95 -0.89 10.97 -2.78
CA LEU A 95 0.16 11.54 -1.94
C LEU A 95 1.55 11.17 -2.46
N ALA A 96 2.49 12.08 -2.28
CA ALA A 96 3.91 11.83 -2.41
C ALA A 96 4.67 12.39 -1.20
N LEU A 97 5.70 11.69 -0.77
CA LEU A 97 6.60 12.12 0.29
C LEU A 97 7.91 12.61 -0.31
N LYS A 98 8.27 13.87 -0.06
CA LYS A 98 9.51 14.48 -0.54
C LYS A 98 10.21 15.21 0.60
N ASN A 99 11.42 14.78 0.94
CA ASN A 99 12.24 15.42 1.98
C ASN A 99 11.49 15.63 3.31
N GLY A 100 10.68 14.66 3.72
CA GLY A 100 9.88 14.74 4.95
C GLY A 100 8.65 15.64 4.88
N LYS A 101 8.29 16.15 3.71
CA LYS A 101 7.08 16.94 3.42
C LYS A 101 6.12 16.12 2.57
N VAL A 102 4.83 16.20 2.89
CA VAL A 102 3.77 15.60 2.08
C VAL A 102 3.38 16.55 0.94
N LEU A 103 3.23 15.99 -0.25
CA LEU A 103 2.56 16.58 -1.40
C LEU A 103 1.24 15.84 -1.60
N ALA A 104 0.17 16.54 -2.00
CA ALA A 104 -1.14 15.95 -2.25
C ALA A 104 -1.80 16.61 -3.46
N TRP A 105 -2.53 15.82 -4.26
CA TRP A 105 -3.31 16.30 -5.40
C TRP A 105 -4.50 15.38 -5.70
N GLY A 106 -5.37 15.79 -6.62
CA GLY A 106 -6.57 15.05 -6.97
C GLY A 106 -7.79 15.51 -6.17
N ASN A 107 -8.69 14.56 -5.86
CA ASN A 107 -9.94 14.82 -5.16
C ASN A 107 -9.76 15.45 -3.78
N ASN A 108 -10.57 16.48 -3.48
CA ASN A 108 -10.56 17.19 -2.20
C ASN A 108 -11.96 17.43 -1.61
N TRP A 109 -12.95 16.64 -1.98
CA TRP A 109 -14.32 16.86 -1.50
C TRP A 109 -14.46 16.72 0.03
N TYR A 110 -13.59 15.97 0.65
CA TYR A 110 -13.58 15.72 2.08
C TYR A 110 -12.36 16.30 2.79
N GLY A 111 -11.59 17.16 2.11
CA GLY A 111 -10.37 17.74 2.66
C GLY A 111 -9.16 16.80 2.64
N GLN A 112 -9.23 15.69 1.89
CA GLN A 112 -8.16 14.67 1.83
C GLN A 112 -6.86 15.16 1.17
N THR A 113 -6.90 16.25 0.40
CA THR A 113 -5.71 16.94 -0.12
C THR A 113 -5.43 18.29 0.56
N THR A 114 -6.25 18.68 1.55
CA THR A 114 -6.01 19.87 2.38
C THR A 114 -5.02 19.51 3.48
N LEU A 115 -3.73 19.74 3.23
CA LEU A 115 -2.65 19.30 4.12
C LEU A 115 -2.64 20.08 5.44
N PRO A 116 -2.67 19.42 6.60
CA PRO A 116 -2.44 20.06 7.88
C PRO A 116 -0.99 20.55 8.00
N ALA A 117 -0.77 21.67 8.71
CA ALA A 117 0.57 22.25 8.86
C ALA A 117 1.59 21.25 9.45
N SER A 118 1.15 20.29 10.26
CA SER A 118 2.00 19.29 10.90
C SER A 118 2.70 18.33 9.92
N VAL A 119 2.21 18.20 8.67
CA VAL A 119 2.83 17.32 7.65
C VAL A 119 3.74 18.07 6.67
N SER A 120 4.05 19.34 6.95
CA SER A 120 5.01 20.14 6.16
C SER A 120 6.47 19.75 6.38
N SER A 121 6.76 18.96 7.42
CA SER A 121 8.11 18.46 7.72
C SER A 121 8.09 17.26 8.68
N GLY A 122 9.21 16.50 8.72
CA GLY A 122 9.41 15.40 9.67
C GLY A 122 8.50 14.20 9.44
N VAL A 123 7.86 14.08 8.28
CA VAL A 123 7.10 12.91 7.88
C VAL A 123 8.07 11.84 7.37
N ILE A 124 7.84 10.59 7.76
CA ILE A 124 8.64 9.42 7.38
C ILE A 124 7.84 8.36 6.61
N ALA A 125 6.51 8.40 6.69
CA ALA A 125 5.64 7.52 5.90
C ALA A 125 4.28 8.18 5.63
N ILE A 126 3.64 7.78 4.53
CA ILE A 126 2.31 8.22 4.09
C ILE A 126 1.46 7.02 3.71
N SER A 127 0.15 7.13 3.87
CA SER A 127 -0.82 6.15 3.41
C SER A 127 -2.15 6.84 3.09
N THR A 128 -2.76 6.45 1.98
CA THR A 128 -4.08 6.96 1.55
C THR A 128 -5.10 5.83 1.52
N SER A 129 -6.34 6.22 1.59
CA SER A 129 -7.48 5.36 1.37
C SER A 129 -8.54 6.05 0.50
N ASN A 130 -9.82 5.76 0.69
CA ASN A 130 -10.89 6.36 -0.09
C ASN A 130 -11.02 7.88 0.13
N MET A 131 -11.12 8.32 1.38
CA MET A 131 -11.51 9.70 1.72
C MET A 131 -10.68 10.32 2.83
N HIS A 132 -9.61 9.63 3.26
CA HIS A 132 -8.69 10.15 4.27
C HIS A 132 -7.26 9.71 4.00
N SER A 133 -6.37 10.35 4.67
CA SER A 133 -4.93 10.17 4.53
C SER A 133 -4.27 10.08 5.90
N LEU A 134 -3.19 9.32 5.98
CA LEU A 134 -2.33 9.20 7.15
C LEU A 134 -0.92 9.65 6.83
N ALA A 135 -0.26 10.24 7.81
CA ALA A 135 1.17 10.45 7.83
C ALA A 135 1.76 9.98 9.15
N LEU A 136 2.90 9.33 9.08
CA LEU A 136 3.72 8.96 10.22
C LEU A 136 4.86 9.97 10.36
N LYS A 137 4.99 10.55 11.54
CA LYS A 137 6.06 11.48 11.88
C LYS A 137 7.25 10.78 12.52
N GLN A 138 8.42 11.40 12.44
CA GLN A 138 9.55 11.01 13.30
C GLN A 138 9.11 10.99 14.76
N GLY A 139 9.50 9.94 15.52
CA GLY A 139 9.02 9.72 16.89
C GLY A 139 7.74 8.92 16.99
N GLY A 140 7.15 8.52 15.84
CA GLY A 140 6.04 7.57 15.79
C GLY A 140 4.67 8.19 16.08
N GLN A 141 4.51 9.51 15.87
CA GLN A 141 3.21 10.16 15.91
C GLN A 141 2.47 9.96 14.59
N VAL A 142 1.20 9.59 14.64
CA VAL A 142 0.32 9.54 13.47
C VAL A 142 -0.48 10.84 13.35
N VAL A 143 -0.57 11.35 12.12
CA VAL A 143 -1.46 12.47 11.74
C VAL A 143 -2.45 11.92 10.73
N SER A 144 -3.73 12.27 10.89
CA SER A 144 -4.81 11.91 9.96
C SER A 144 -5.58 13.15 9.51
N TRP A 145 -6.00 13.17 8.25
CA TRP A 145 -6.85 14.25 7.70
C TRP A 145 -7.80 13.70 6.62
N GLY A 146 -8.79 14.49 6.25
CA GLY A 146 -9.93 14.05 5.44
C GLY A 146 -11.11 13.67 6.33
N THR A 147 -11.80 12.57 6.04
CA THR A 147 -12.99 12.14 6.81
C THR A 147 -12.68 11.53 8.17
N ARG A 148 -11.47 11.02 8.39
CA ARG A 148 -11.06 10.32 9.61
C ARG A 148 -9.90 11.04 10.29
N THR A 149 -10.23 11.92 11.22
CA THR A 149 -9.24 12.74 11.94
C THR A 149 -9.01 12.29 13.39
N ASP A 150 -9.76 11.30 13.86
CA ASP A 150 -9.75 10.76 15.21
C ASP A 150 -8.60 9.75 15.42
N VAL A 151 -7.41 10.25 15.67
CA VAL A 151 -6.25 9.41 15.99
C VAL A 151 -6.20 9.13 17.49
N PRO A 152 -6.24 7.85 17.93
CA PRO A 152 -6.24 7.52 19.34
C PRO A 152 -4.90 7.87 20.02
N ALA A 153 -4.94 8.16 21.31
CA ALA A 153 -3.76 8.51 22.10
C ALA A 153 -2.64 7.45 22.01
N ALA A 154 -3.01 6.18 21.88
CA ALA A 154 -2.06 5.07 21.69
C ALA A 154 -1.23 5.18 20.40
N ALA A 155 -1.72 5.86 19.36
CA ALA A 155 -1.03 6.08 18.08
C ALA A 155 -0.30 7.43 18.01
N GLN A 156 -0.16 8.15 19.12
CA GLN A 156 0.54 9.44 19.14
C GLN A 156 2.06 9.33 19.40
N SER A 157 2.57 8.12 19.60
CA SER A 157 4.01 7.88 19.76
C SER A 157 4.36 6.41 19.53
N GLY A 158 5.60 6.14 19.11
CA GLY A 158 6.16 4.80 19.00
C GLY A 158 5.56 3.93 17.89
N VAL A 159 4.75 4.50 16.99
CA VAL A 159 4.27 3.82 15.79
C VAL A 159 5.42 3.68 14.80
N THR A 160 5.50 2.52 14.14
CA THR A 160 6.56 2.18 13.18
C THR A 160 6.04 1.96 11.76
N ALA A 161 4.74 1.68 11.59
CA ALA A 161 4.09 1.58 10.27
C ALA A 161 2.63 2.01 10.36
N ILE A 162 2.07 2.47 9.23
CA ILE A 162 0.69 2.94 9.08
C ILE A 162 0.08 2.32 7.83
N SER A 163 -1.23 2.04 7.88
CA SER A 163 -2.02 1.63 6.72
C SER A 163 -3.46 2.16 6.86
N ALA A 164 -3.91 2.92 5.88
CA ALA A 164 -5.25 3.47 5.79
C ALA A 164 -6.14 2.55 4.97
N GLY A 165 -7.24 2.06 5.55
CA GLY A 165 -8.28 1.30 4.86
C GLY A 165 -9.44 2.18 4.41
N GLY A 166 -10.55 1.60 3.91
CA GLY A 166 -11.70 2.37 3.44
C GLY A 166 -12.20 3.37 4.47
N ASP A 167 -12.47 2.90 5.68
CA ASP A 167 -12.97 3.69 6.80
C ASP A 167 -12.34 3.31 8.15
N HIS A 168 -11.24 2.56 8.14
CA HIS A 168 -10.50 2.16 9.33
C HIS A 168 -9.00 2.30 9.11
N ASN A 169 -8.23 2.19 10.16
CA ASN A 169 -6.80 2.37 10.12
C ASN A 169 -6.08 1.26 10.89
N LEU A 170 -4.93 0.86 10.41
CA LEU A 170 -4.00 -0.03 11.10
C LEU A 170 -2.69 0.67 11.34
N VAL A 171 -2.07 0.41 12.48
CA VAL A 171 -0.68 0.80 12.74
C VAL A 171 0.07 -0.32 13.43
N LEU A 172 1.38 -0.37 13.20
CA LEU A 172 2.30 -1.19 13.98
C LEU A 172 2.91 -0.34 15.10
N LYS A 173 2.89 -0.89 16.30
CA LYS A 173 3.56 -0.32 17.47
C LYS A 173 4.14 -1.43 18.32
N ASN A 174 5.44 -1.37 18.61
CA ASN A 174 6.15 -2.41 19.38
C ASN A 174 5.94 -3.83 18.81
N GLY A 175 5.85 -3.96 17.49
CA GLY A 175 5.58 -5.23 16.82
C GLY A 175 4.15 -5.76 16.96
N GLY A 176 3.25 -5.01 17.57
CA GLY A 176 1.82 -5.32 17.68
C GLY A 176 0.97 -4.43 16.79
N VAL A 177 -0.24 -4.90 16.44
CA VAL A 177 -1.23 -4.16 15.65
C VAL A 177 -2.14 -3.36 16.56
N LEU A 178 -2.36 -2.08 16.24
CA LEU A 178 -3.48 -1.27 16.73
C LEU A 178 -4.39 -0.94 15.55
N ALA A 179 -5.69 -0.93 15.77
CA ALA A 179 -6.69 -0.57 14.77
C ALA A 179 -7.76 0.36 15.36
N TRP A 180 -8.30 1.25 14.53
CA TRP A 180 -9.42 2.12 14.91
C TRP A 180 -10.21 2.55 13.67
N GLY A 181 -11.37 3.17 13.88
CA GLY A 181 -12.30 3.62 12.84
C GLY A 181 -13.51 2.72 12.74
N ASN A 182 -14.03 2.54 11.52
CA ASN A 182 -15.19 1.68 11.27
C ASN A 182 -14.91 0.22 11.68
N ASN A 183 -15.85 -0.39 12.38
CA ASN A 183 -15.73 -1.78 12.83
C ASN A 183 -17.02 -2.60 12.59
N ALA A 184 -17.82 -2.19 11.61
CA ALA A 184 -19.12 -2.84 11.34
C ALA A 184 -18.97 -4.31 10.91
N TYR A 185 -17.81 -4.68 10.37
CA TYR A 185 -17.48 -6.05 9.97
C TYR A 185 -16.37 -6.68 10.84
N GLY A 186 -15.97 -6.03 11.93
CA GLY A 186 -14.86 -6.50 12.76
C GLY A 186 -13.48 -6.12 12.23
N GLN A 187 -13.37 -5.28 11.20
CA GLN A 187 -12.10 -4.90 10.55
C GLN A 187 -11.14 -4.16 11.50
N ALA A 188 -11.63 -3.51 12.54
CA ALA A 188 -10.81 -2.89 13.58
C ALA A 188 -10.70 -3.76 14.86
N THR A 189 -11.25 -4.97 14.88
CA THR A 189 -11.11 -5.93 15.99
C THR A 189 -9.89 -6.83 15.75
N VAL A 190 -8.74 -6.39 16.24
CA VAL A 190 -7.47 -7.11 16.02
C VAL A 190 -7.52 -8.52 16.64
N PRO A 191 -7.23 -9.59 15.87
CA PRO A 191 -7.22 -10.96 16.40
C PRO A 191 -6.17 -11.16 17.51
N ALA A 192 -6.49 -12.09 18.44
CA ALA A 192 -5.52 -12.51 19.44
C ALA A 192 -4.24 -13.07 18.78
N GLY A 193 -3.09 -12.79 19.37
CA GLY A 193 -1.78 -13.23 18.83
C GLY A 193 -1.08 -12.20 17.94
N LEU A 194 -1.73 -11.09 17.55
CA LEU A 194 -1.12 -9.99 16.79
C LEU A 194 -0.64 -8.82 17.68
N SER A 195 -0.46 -9.05 18.97
CA SER A 195 0.06 -8.05 19.92
C SER A 195 1.59 -7.90 19.87
N SER A 196 2.30 -8.80 19.15
CA SER A 196 3.76 -8.76 18.95
C SER A 196 4.20 -9.61 17.78
N GLY A 197 5.40 -9.36 17.26
CA GLY A 197 6.02 -10.15 16.19
C GLY A 197 5.44 -9.89 14.80
N VAL A 198 4.52 -8.94 14.65
CA VAL A 198 3.97 -8.55 13.34
C VAL A 198 5.02 -7.73 12.59
N THR A 199 5.24 -8.08 11.32
CA THR A 199 6.25 -7.45 10.46
C THR A 199 5.65 -6.54 9.38
N ALA A 200 4.40 -6.79 8.96
CA ALA A 200 3.68 -5.94 8.01
C ALA A 200 2.18 -5.90 8.31
N ILE A 201 1.52 -4.82 7.88
CA ILE A 201 0.08 -4.61 7.94
C ILE A 201 -0.40 -4.04 6.61
N SER A 202 -1.60 -4.41 6.19
CA SER A 202 -2.30 -3.75 5.09
C SER A 202 -3.80 -3.71 5.35
N ALA A 203 -4.39 -2.53 5.20
CA ALA A 203 -5.81 -2.30 5.39
C ALA A 203 -6.50 -2.18 4.03
N GLY A 204 -7.39 -3.09 3.72
CA GLY A 204 -8.26 -3.04 2.56
C GLY A 204 -9.48 -2.15 2.77
N PHE A 205 -10.49 -2.25 1.91
CA PHE A 205 -11.68 -1.40 2.04
C PHE A 205 -12.43 -1.65 3.36
N SER A 206 -12.72 -2.91 3.70
CA SER A 206 -13.43 -3.29 4.92
C SER A 206 -12.87 -4.55 5.59
N HIS A 207 -11.62 -4.91 5.27
CA HIS A 207 -10.88 -6.01 5.87
C HIS A 207 -9.44 -5.59 6.14
N SER A 208 -8.73 -6.40 6.87
CA SER A 208 -7.39 -6.10 7.35
C SER A 208 -6.48 -7.31 7.20
N LEU A 209 -5.22 -7.06 6.90
CA LEU A 209 -4.16 -8.07 6.85
C LEU A 209 -3.03 -7.74 7.83
N ALA A 210 -2.42 -8.79 8.35
CA ALA A 210 -1.15 -8.72 9.06
C ALA A 210 -0.23 -9.87 8.64
N LEU A 211 1.06 -9.60 8.55
CA LEU A 211 2.10 -10.60 8.31
C LEU A 211 2.88 -10.81 9.59
N LYS A 212 2.94 -12.06 10.05
CA LYS A 212 3.72 -12.46 11.22
C LYS A 212 4.37 -13.82 10.97
N ASP A 213 5.66 -13.93 11.22
CA ASP A 213 6.43 -15.17 11.06
C ASP A 213 6.27 -15.82 9.67
N GLY A 214 6.18 -15.00 8.59
CA GLY A 214 5.95 -15.47 7.22
C GLY A 214 4.54 -15.96 6.92
N ARG A 215 3.59 -15.78 7.83
CA ARG A 215 2.19 -16.18 7.73
C ARG A 215 1.26 -14.98 7.66
N VAL A 216 0.27 -15.04 6.78
CA VAL A 216 -0.79 -14.02 6.67
C VAL A 216 -1.92 -14.31 7.66
N TYR A 217 -2.40 -13.26 8.30
CA TYR A 217 -3.61 -13.20 9.09
C TYR A 217 -4.55 -12.19 8.44
N ALA A 218 -5.82 -12.57 8.27
CA ALA A 218 -6.85 -11.71 7.69
C ALA A 218 -8.08 -11.67 8.59
N TRP A 219 -8.75 -10.51 8.67
CA TRP A 219 -9.98 -10.33 9.46
C TRP A 219 -10.83 -9.19 8.92
N GLY A 220 -12.10 -9.14 9.29
CA GLY A 220 -13.05 -8.12 8.84
C GLY A 220 -14.13 -8.71 7.94
N ARG A 221 -14.49 -7.97 6.89
CA ARG A 221 -15.52 -8.38 5.92
C ARG A 221 -15.10 -9.59 5.10
N ASP A 222 -16.07 -10.50 4.82
CA ASP A 222 -15.82 -11.76 4.10
C ASP A 222 -16.82 -12.07 2.97
N ASN A 223 -17.42 -11.06 2.37
CA ASN A 223 -18.44 -11.30 1.33
C ASN A 223 -17.86 -11.89 0.04
N TYR A 224 -16.55 -11.78 -0.15
CA TYR A 224 -15.80 -12.22 -1.32
C TYR A 224 -14.66 -13.19 -0.95
N LYS A 225 -14.71 -13.82 0.21
CA LYS A 225 -13.64 -14.71 0.74
C LYS A 225 -12.30 -13.99 0.93
N GLN A 226 -12.34 -12.68 1.16
CA GLN A 226 -11.12 -11.89 1.33
C GLN A 226 -10.40 -12.18 2.67
N ILE A 227 -11.07 -12.82 3.64
CA ILE A 227 -10.40 -13.27 4.86
C ILE A 227 -10.15 -14.79 4.90
N ASP A 228 -10.55 -15.53 3.87
CA ASP A 228 -10.24 -16.94 3.69
C ASP A 228 -8.80 -17.10 3.17
N VAL A 229 -7.82 -16.99 4.07
CA VAL A 229 -6.40 -17.05 3.72
C VAL A 229 -6.05 -18.43 3.14
N PRO A 230 -5.55 -18.52 1.89
CA PRO A 230 -5.20 -19.79 1.28
C PRO A 230 -3.97 -20.42 1.94
N ASP A 231 -3.88 -21.77 1.88
CA ASP A 231 -2.75 -22.51 2.48
C ASP A 231 -1.38 -22.01 2.00
N ALA A 232 -1.29 -21.60 0.73
CA ALA A 232 -0.06 -21.04 0.16
C ALA A 232 0.45 -19.78 0.87
N ALA A 233 -0.44 -19.00 1.51
CA ALA A 233 -0.11 -17.79 2.25
C ALA A 233 0.13 -18.02 3.75
N LEU A 234 0.21 -19.28 4.19
CA LEU A 234 0.45 -19.64 5.59
C LEU A 234 1.94 -19.80 5.94
N SER A 235 2.85 -19.70 4.95
CA SER A 235 4.30 -19.76 5.17
C SER A 235 5.08 -19.03 4.07
N ASP A 236 6.29 -18.60 4.41
CA ASP A 236 7.29 -18.03 3.51
C ASP A 236 6.85 -16.74 2.80
N VAL A 237 5.79 -16.09 3.28
CA VAL A 237 5.32 -14.81 2.74
C VAL A 237 6.31 -13.71 3.10
N ALA A 238 6.71 -12.93 2.09
CA ALA A 238 7.63 -11.81 2.21
C ALA A 238 6.92 -10.44 2.25
N GLY A 239 5.74 -10.33 1.63
CA GLY A 239 4.95 -9.09 1.65
C GLY A 239 3.49 -9.33 1.32
N ILE A 240 2.66 -8.36 1.70
CA ILE A 240 1.19 -8.40 1.59
C ILE A 240 0.67 -7.05 1.13
N ASP A 241 -0.44 -7.06 0.40
CA ASP A 241 -1.25 -5.86 0.17
C ASP A 241 -2.74 -6.22 0.06
N ALA A 242 -3.61 -5.33 0.57
CA ALA A 242 -5.04 -5.48 0.59
C ALA A 242 -5.70 -4.40 -0.27
N GLY A 243 -6.46 -4.82 -1.26
CA GLY A 243 -7.24 -3.95 -2.13
C GLY A 243 -8.67 -3.72 -1.61
N PHE A 244 -9.60 -3.46 -2.53
CA PHE A 244 -11.00 -3.23 -2.16
C PHE A 244 -11.68 -4.49 -1.61
N ASN A 245 -11.63 -5.61 -2.35
CA ASN A 245 -12.23 -6.90 -1.99
C ASN A 245 -11.31 -8.10 -2.27
N HIS A 246 -10.03 -7.88 -2.54
CA HIS A 246 -9.04 -8.91 -2.79
C HIS A 246 -7.73 -8.59 -2.09
N ASN A 247 -6.83 -9.54 -2.11
CA ASN A 247 -5.53 -9.44 -1.48
C ASN A 247 -4.44 -9.99 -2.40
N LEU A 248 -3.26 -9.47 -2.21
CA LEU A 248 -2.03 -9.96 -2.80
C LEU A 248 -1.03 -10.31 -1.70
N ALA A 249 -0.32 -11.39 -1.91
CA ALA A 249 0.89 -11.72 -1.17
C ALA A 249 1.96 -12.18 -2.16
N PHE A 250 3.23 -12.01 -1.79
CA PHE A 250 4.32 -12.65 -2.51
C PHE A 250 5.23 -13.38 -1.53
N LYS A 251 5.79 -14.48 -1.99
CA LYS A 251 6.69 -15.33 -1.21
C LYS A 251 8.15 -14.96 -1.43
N THR A 252 9.00 -15.43 -0.56
CA THR A 252 10.46 -15.24 -0.65
C THR A 252 11.09 -15.85 -1.92
N ASN A 253 10.41 -16.81 -2.55
CA ASN A 253 10.81 -17.42 -3.82
C ASN A 253 10.28 -16.67 -5.06
N GLY A 254 9.47 -15.61 -4.86
CA GLY A 254 8.87 -14.80 -5.93
C GLY A 254 7.48 -15.23 -6.38
N ASP A 255 6.90 -16.30 -5.81
CA ASP A 255 5.52 -16.70 -6.09
C ASP A 255 4.55 -15.61 -5.61
N ILE A 256 3.53 -15.33 -6.43
CA ILE A 256 2.44 -14.42 -6.10
C ILE A 256 1.25 -15.26 -5.67
N ILE A 257 0.48 -14.75 -4.74
CA ILE A 257 -0.75 -15.36 -4.25
C ILE A 257 -1.81 -14.27 -4.25
N ALA A 258 -2.91 -14.46 -4.98
CA ALA A 258 -4.08 -13.60 -4.98
C ALA A 258 -5.29 -14.36 -4.45
N TRP A 259 -6.13 -13.72 -3.62
CA TRP A 259 -7.38 -14.30 -3.13
C TRP A 259 -8.40 -13.22 -2.80
N GLY A 260 -9.65 -13.62 -2.65
CA GLY A 260 -10.78 -12.71 -2.45
C GLY A 260 -11.69 -12.69 -3.67
N SER A 261 -11.98 -11.50 -4.19
CA SER A 261 -12.87 -11.34 -5.35
C SER A 261 -12.36 -12.05 -6.60
N ASP A 262 -13.22 -12.80 -7.27
CA ASP A 262 -12.91 -13.62 -8.46
C ASP A 262 -12.37 -12.81 -9.64
N PHE A 263 -12.69 -11.52 -9.74
CA PHE A 263 -12.23 -10.67 -10.86
C PHE A 263 -10.71 -10.52 -10.95
N VAL A 264 -9.98 -10.81 -9.89
CA VAL A 264 -8.54 -10.58 -9.79
C VAL A 264 -7.75 -11.89 -9.71
N THR A 265 -8.39 -12.97 -9.27
CA THR A 265 -7.75 -14.28 -9.08
C THR A 265 -7.64 -15.09 -10.39
N GLU A 266 -8.53 -14.86 -11.37
CA GLU A 266 -8.58 -15.64 -12.62
C GLU A 266 -7.48 -15.30 -13.63
N SER A 267 -6.74 -14.22 -13.44
CA SER A 267 -5.76 -13.70 -14.40
C SER A 267 -4.36 -13.54 -13.83
N GLU A 268 -4.03 -14.27 -12.76
CA GLU A 268 -2.73 -14.18 -12.10
C GLU A 268 -1.58 -14.49 -13.07
N PRO A 269 -0.65 -13.57 -13.31
CA PRO A 269 0.41 -13.81 -14.27
C PRO A 269 1.41 -14.83 -13.71
N VAL A 270 1.82 -15.77 -14.55
CA VAL A 270 2.99 -16.61 -14.25
C VAL A 270 4.21 -15.70 -14.25
N THR A 271 4.79 -15.48 -13.09
CA THR A 271 5.97 -14.64 -12.95
C THR A 271 7.22 -15.48 -12.74
N CYS A 272 8.23 -15.30 -13.59
CA CYS A 272 9.55 -15.86 -13.39
C CYS A 272 10.50 -14.76 -12.92
N GLY A 273 11.23 -15.00 -11.85
CA GLY A 273 12.20 -14.09 -11.24
C GLY A 273 11.64 -13.37 -10.01
N PRO A 274 12.52 -12.67 -9.27
CA PRO A 274 12.18 -12.12 -7.97
C PRO A 274 11.12 -11.01 -8.07
N VAL A 275 10.03 -11.19 -7.31
CA VAL A 275 9.04 -10.16 -6.99
C VAL A 275 9.48 -9.47 -5.71
N PHE A 276 9.40 -8.15 -5.66
CA PHE A 276 9.82 -7.39 -4.48
C PHE A 276 8.76 -6.41 -3.96
N ALA A 277 7.66 -6.20 -4.69
CA ALA A 277 6.50 -5.49 -4.20
C ALA A 277 5.22 -5.91 -4.92
N VAL A 278 4.10 -5.79 -4.23
CA VAL A 278 2.74 -5.96 -4.76
C VAL A 278 1.92 -4.73 -4.41
N SER A 279 0.92 -4.41 -5.24
CA SER A 279 -0.07 -3.38 -4.93
C SER A 279 -1.44 -3.79 -5.46
N ALA A 280 -2.41 -3.83 -4.55
CA ALA A 280 -3.79 -4.20 -4.81
C ALA A 280 -4.65 -2.92 -4.90
N GLY A 281 -5.31 -2.71 -6.04
CA GLY A 281 -6.24 -1.61 -6.24
C GLY A 281 -7.69 -1.98 -5.92
N ASP A 282 -8.64 -1.46 -6.69
CA ASP A 282 -10.06 -1.77 -6.54
C ASP A 282 -10.39 -3.17 -7.12
N ASN A 283 -10.16 -3.36 -8.42
CA ASN A 283 -10.39 -4.62 -9.15
C ASN A 283 -9.17 -4.99 -10.02
N ASP A 284 -8.01 -4.55 -9.65
CA ASP A 284 -6.77 -4.68 -10.39
C ASP A 284 -5.60 -4.89 -9.44
N SER A 285 -4.56 -5.50 -9.96
CA SER A 285 -3.40 -5.95 -9.21
C SER A 285 -2.12 -5.60 -9.94
N PHE A 286 -1.10 -5.26 -9.16
CA PHE A 286 0.22 -4.85 -9.67
C PHE A 286 1.32 -5.55 -8.91
N VAL A 287 2.38 -5.90 -9.62
CA VAL A 287 3.62 -6.36 -9.02
C VAL A 287 4.81 -5.61 -9.61
N LEU A 288 5.79 -5.39 -8.77
CA LEU A 288 7.14 -5.02 -9.21
C LEU A 288 8.03 -6.23 -9.24
N LYS A 289 8.62 -6.47 -10.40
CA LYS A 289 9.45 -7.62 -10.68
C LYS A 289 10.76 -7.19 -11.34
N GLU A 290 11.85 -7.79 -10.93
CA GLU A 290 13.13 -7.65 -11.62
C GLU A 290 13.03 -8.32 -13.01
N ASN A 291 13.39 -7.61 -14.07
CA ASN A 291 13.33 -8.09 -15.47
C ASN A 291 11.95 -8.67 -15.90
N PRO A 292 10.88 -7.87 -15.99
CA PRO A 292 9.51 -8.35 -16.27
C PRO A 292 9.34 -9.02 -17.65
N GLY A 293 10.31 -8.87 -18.56
CA GLY A 293 10.32 -9.52 -19.88
C GLY A 293 11.09 -10.84 -19.96
N ALA A 294 11.66 -11.32 -18.87
CA ALA A 294 12.35 -12.60 -18.86
C ALA A 294 11.32 -13.75 -19.01
N ALA A 295 11.52 -14.60 -20.03
CA ALA A 295 10.75 -15.84 -20.19
C ALA A 295 11.06 -16.80 -19.03
N CYS A 296 10.05 -17.56 -18.61
CA CYS A 296 10.21 -18.65 -17.67
C CYS A 296 10.97 -19.84 -18.25
#